data_9062fcd2ea0ac263277e6e697d538993
#
_entry.id   9062fcd2ea0ac263277e6e697d538993
#
_cell.length_a   1.000
_cell.length_b   1.000
_cell.length_c   1.000
_cell.angle_alpha   90.00
_cell.angle_beta   90.00
_cell.angle_gamma   90.00
#
_symmetry.space_group_name_H-M   'P 1'
#
loop_
_entity.id
_entity.type
_entity.pdbx_description
1 polymer ?
#
loop_
_entity_poly.entity_id
_entity_poly.type
_entity_poly.pdbx_seq_one_letter_code
_entity_poly.pdbx_strand_id
1 'polypeptide(L)'
;MIRGLVLGCLALGLSPAASWAQEAPFEVAETEITDKKAVFATVQSVDVTMARARLSGTIGELRVDEGDRVEAGEVLAVVVDSQLAPQIGSLNAQLAAVSAQLEQARADLARDQRLYERGLVAEARLEAARTQVEVFENQVSAARQQRAVTVQRSREGDVLAPATGVVLSVPVTAGSVVMPGEQIAEIATDLYVLRLSLPERHARFVREGDPVQLEGGALTEDGLAATGTIRQVYPRIEAGRVTADAVVEGLGDFFVGERVRVQVNTDARRGIVIPVALIETRYGLDYVSVLDEAGHARDVVVQRGGRQEGPEGEARVEILSGLQPGDLLVQP
;
A
#
# COMPACT_ATOMS: atom_id res chain seq x y z
N MET A 1 93.77 3.74 27.49
CA MET A 1 93.85 3.22 28.87
C MET A 1 92.53 2.61 29.26
N ILE A 2 92.62 1.36 29.71
CA ILE A 2 91.71 0.61 30.63
C ILE A 2 90.38 0.10 30.02
N ARG A 3 90.36 -1.16 29.61
CA ARG A 3 89.86 -2.40 30.27
C ARG A 3 88.42 -2.27 30.76
N GLY A 4 87.47 -3.06 30.40
CA GLY A 4 87.27 -4.46 30.26
C GLY A 4 85.89 -4.80 30.76
N LEU A 5 85.34 -5.71 30.32
CA LEU A 5 84.67 -6.86 30.96
C LEU A 5 83.48 -7.37 30.10
N VAL A 6 83.71 -8.54 29.59
CA VAL A 6 82.66 -9.34 28.94
C VAL A 6 81.83 -9.99 30.06
N LEU A 7 80.52 -9.87 30.03
CA LEU A 7 79.63 -10.73 30.82
C LEU A 7 78.62 -11.36 29.86
N GLY A 8 78.77 -12.64 29.61
CA GLY A 8 77.84 -13.45 28.85
C GLY A 8 76.53 -13.67 29.65
N CYS A 9 75.45 -13.41 29.05
CA CYS A 9 74.10 -13.82 29.52
C CYS A 9 73.55 -14.89 28.59
N LEU A 10 73.49 -16.10 29.14
CA LEU A 10 72.86 -17.28 28.55
C LEU A 10 71.37 -17.06 28.51
N ALA A 11 70.76 -16.78 27.33
CA ALA A 11 69.37 -16.70 27.16
C ALA A 11 68.73 -18.09 26.96
N LEU A 12 68.10 -18.62 27.99
CA LEU A 12 67.22 -19.78 27.89
C LEU A 12 66.00 -19.37 26.97
N GLY A 13 65.88 -20.01 25.84
CA GLY A 13 64.74 -19.93 24.96
C GLY A 13 63.53 -20.62 25.64
N LEU A 14 62.58 -19.83 26.11
CA LEU A 14 61.21 -20.28 26.33
C LEU A 14 60.48 -20.27 24.98
N SER A 15 60.28 -21.45 24.40
CA SER A 15 59.30 -21.64 23.32
C SER A 15 57.91 -21.43 23.88
N PRO A 16 57.07 -20.55 23.31
CA PRO A 16 55.66 -20.53 23.68
C PRO A 16 55.01 -21.81 23.18
N ALA A 17 54.57 -22.66 24.11
CA ALA A 17 53.64 -23.73 23.78
C ALA A 17 52.39 -23.10 23.19
N ALA A 18 52.13 -23.34 21.91
CA ALA A 18 50.88 -23.00 21.28
C ALA A 18 49.78 -23.78 22.04
N SER A 19 49.09 -23.10 22.92
CA SER A 19 47.85 -23.58 23.51
C SER A 19 46.84 -23.66 22.38
N TRP A 20 46.59 -24.83 21.87
CA TRP A 20 45.42 -25.10 21.03
C TRP A 20 44.23 -24.93 21.95
N ALA A 21 43.51 -23.81 21.78
CA ALA A 21 42.24 -23.62 22.42
C ALA A 21 41.31 -24.71 21.87
N GLN A 22 41.10 -25.76 22.67
CA GLN A 22 40.07 -26.74 22.40
C GLN A 22 38.74 -25.98 22.53
N GLU A 23 38.09 -25.66 21.40
CA GLU A 23 36.73 -25.16 21.41
C GLU A 23 35.85 -26.13 22.19
N ALA A 24 35.01 -25.59 23.07
CA ALA A 24 34.08 -26.39 23.86
C ALA A 24 33.24 -27.27 22.93
N PRO A 25 32.96 -28.52 23.27
CA PRO A 25 32.14 -29.39 22.43
C PRO A 25 30.78 -28.78 22.26
N PHE A 26 30.23 -28.85 21.03
CA PHE A 26 28.90 -28.37 20.71
C PHE A 26 27.87 -29.41 21.18
N GLU A 27 26.98 -29.03 22.11
CA GLU A 27 25.90 -29.89 22.58
C GLU A 27 24.71 -29.83 21.61
N VAL A 28 24.31 -31.00 21.14
CA VAL A 28 23.15 -31.16 20.24
C VAL A 28 21.88 -30.98 21.02
N ALA A 29 21.09 -29.95 20.67
CA ALA A 29 19.79 -29.70 21.26
C ALA A 29 18.68 -29.70 20.18
N GLU A 30 17.47 -30.09 20.59
CA GLU A 30 16.29 -29.86 19.76
C GLU A 30 15.99 -28.36 19.68
N THR A 31 15.96 -27.86 18.46
CA THR A 31 15.64 -26.45 18.17
C THR A 31 14.34 -26.39 17.36
N GLU A 32 13.58 -25.35 17.55
CA GLU A 32 12.40 -25.09 16.74
C GLU A 32 12.83 -24.62 15.35
N ILE A 33 12.46 -25.40 14.33
CA ILE A 33 12.75 -25.13 12.92
C ILE A 33 11.47 -24.62 12.27
N THR A 34 11.55 -23.43 11.68
CA THR A 34 10.43 -22.86 10.93
C THR A 34 10.51 -23.28 9.48
N ASP A 35 9.50 -24.02 9.01
CA ASP A 35 9.37 -24.38 7.61
C ASP A 35 8.89 -23.21 6.79
N LYS A 36 9.68 -22.80 5.78
CA LYS A 36 9.30 -21.76 4.82
C LYS A 36 8.71 -22.41 3.57
N LYS A 37 7.62 -21.86 3.05
CA LYS A 37 7.01 -22.29 1.78
C LYS A 37 6.86 -21.12 0.83
N ALA A 38 7.23 -21.37 -0.42
CA ALA A 38 7.00 -20.42 -1.48
C ALA A 38 5.52 -20.43 -1.90
N VAL A 39 4.88 -19.28 -1.86
CA VAL A 39 3.53 -19.05 -2.33
C VAL A 39 3.51 -17.91 -3.34
N PHE A 40 2.48 -17.85 -4.18
CA PHE A 40 2.31 -16.73 -5.08
C PHE A 40 1.53 -15.63 -4.39
N ALA A 41 2.01 -14.41 -4.56
CA ALA A 41 1.34 -13.18 -4.22
C ALA A 41 1.10 -12.35 -5.47
N THR A 42 0.09 -11.47 -5.42
CA THR A 42 -0.20 -10.51 -6.49
C THR A 42 -0.13 -9.12 -5.89
N VAL A 43 0.56 -8.21 -6.57
CA VAL A 43 0.58 -6.79 -6.19
C VAL A 43 -0.81 -6.22 -6.44
N GLN A 44 -1.42 -5.65 -5.41
CA GLN A 44 -2.72 -4.99 -5.52
C GLN A 44 -2.69 -3.66 -4.76
N SER A 45 -3.48 -2.70 -5.23
CA SER A 45 -3.80 -1.54 -4.41
C SER A 45 -4.79 -1.97 -3.32
N VAL A 46 -4.63 -1.44 -2.12
CA VAL A 46 -5.57 -1.67 -1.01
C VAL A 46 -6.95 -1.20 -1.38
N ASP A 47 -7.02 0.00 -1.97
CA ASP A 47 -8.27 0.64 -2.35
C ASP A 47 -8.22 1.02 -3.83
N VAL A 48 -9.19 0.52 -4.57
CA VAL A 48 -9.44 0.92 -5.95
C VAL A 48 -10.73 1.72 -5.98
N THR A 49 -10.66 2.94 -6.47
CA THR A 49 -11.79 3.85 -6.54
C THR A 49 -12.19 4.12 -7.98
N MET A 50 -13.51 4.32 -8.22
CA MET A 50 -14.04 4.55 -9.54
C MET A 50 -14.52 5.98 -9.66
N ALA A 51 -13.98 6.74 -10.60
CA ALA A 51 -14.53 8.01 -11.03
C ALA A 51 -15.73 7.75 -11.93
N ARG A 52 -16.90 8.28 -11.57
CA ARG A 52 -18.17 8.03 -12.28
C ARG A 52 -18.80 9.32 -12.75
N ALA A 53 -19.46 9.27 -13.91
CA ALA A 53 -20.29 10.35 -14.41
C ALA A 53 -21.46 10.63 -13.45
N ARG A 54 -21.76 11.91 -13.18
CA ARG A 54 -22.88 12.35 -12.34
C ARG A 54 -24.08 12.80 -13.14
N LEU A 55 -23.85 13.17 -14.41
CA LEU A 55 -24.93 13.52 -15.32
C LEU A 55 -24.83 12.79 -16.65
N SER A 56 -25.92 12.76 -17.41
CA SER A 56 -25.93 12.25 -18.78
C SER A 56 -25.44 13.32 -19.74
N GLY A 57 -24.65 12.89 -20.73
CA GLY A 57 -24.17 13.81 -21.76
C GLY A 57 -23.10 13.16 -22.63
N THR A 58 -22.41 13.98 -23.38
CA THR A 58 -21.29 13.54 -24.21
C THR A 58 -19.98 13.94 -23.55
N ILE A 59 -18.97 13.06 -23.54
CA ILE A 59 -17.61 13.40 -23.09
C ILE A 59 -17.03 14.42 -24.08
N GLY A 60 -17.01 15.70 -23.68
CA GLY A 60 -16.45 16.78 -24.48
C GLY A 60 -14.93 16.79 -24.42
N GLU A 61 -14.36 16.46 -23.27
CA GLU A 61 -12.92 16.44 -23.04
C GLU A 61 -12.58 15.29 -22.09
N LEU A 62 -11.53 14.56 -22.43
CA LEU A 62 -10.91 13.53 -21.59
C LEU A 62 -9.48 14.00 -21.34
N ARG A 63 -9.08 14.14 -20.07
CA ARG A 63 -7.80 14.75 -19.65
C ARG A 63 -6.79 13.78 -19.09
N VAL A 64 -7.16 12.51 -19.02
CA VAL A 64 -6.30 11.47 -18.44
C VAL A 64 -6.26 10.26 -19.35
N ASP A 65 -5.11 9.59 -19.32
CA ASP A 65 -4.86 8.32 -19.96
C ASP A 65 -4.53 7.23 -18.91
N GLU A 66 -4.57 5.97 -19.33
CA GLU A 66 -4.15 4.85 -18.49
C GLU A 66 -2.67 4.96 -18.12
N GLY A 67 -2.34 4.84 -16.84
CA GLY A 67 -1.00 5.01 -16.30
C GLY A 67 -0.70 6.42 -15.76
N ASP A 68 -1.58 7.41 -15.98
CA ASP A 68 -1.40 8.75 -15.45
C ASP A 68 -1.57 8.78 -13.93
N ARG A 69 -0.79 9.66 -13.28
CA ARG A 69 -0.93 9.98 -11.87
C ARG A 69 -1.85 11.17 -11.68
N VAL A 70 -2.83 11.02 -10.80
CA VAL A 70 -3.85 12.04 -10.53
C VAL A 70 -3.96 12.38 -9.05
N GLU A 71 -4.36 13.61 -8.75
CA GLU A 71 -4.63 14.07 -7.39
C GLU A 71 -6.14 14.08 -7.09
N ALA A 72 -6.51 13.85 -5.82
CA ALA A 72 -7.90 13.91 -5.39
C ALA A 72 -8.53 15.28 -5.73
N GLY A 73 -9.66 15.26 -6.44
CA GLY A 73 -10.35 16.47 -6.91
C GLY A 73 -9.88 16.98 -8.28
N GLU A 74 -8.90 16.37 -8.92
CA GLU A 74 -8.49 16.68 -10.28
C GLU A 74 -9.57 16.32 -11.29
N VAL A 75 -9.73 17.14 -12.35
CA VAL A 75 -10.74 16.91 -13.40
C VAL A 75 -10.20 15.91 -14.42
N LEU A 76 -10.79 14.73 -14.45
CA LEU A 76 -10.42 13.64 -15.36
C LEU A 76 -11.11 13.74 -16.71
N ALA A 77 -12.37 14.13 -16.71
CA ALA A 77 -13.19 14.29 -17.92
C ALA A 77 -14.24 15.36 -17.71
N VAL A 78 -14.72 15.94 -18.81
CA VAL A 78 -15.83 16.90 -18.84
C VAL A 78 -16.97 16.31 -19.64
N VAL A 79 -18.11 16.04 -18.98
CA VAL A 79 -19.35 15.59 -19.59
C VAL A 79 -20.22 16.81 -19.89
N VAL A 80 -20.58 16.98 -21.15
CA VAL A 80 -21.37 18.12 -21.64
C VAL A 80 -22.80 17.68 -21.91
N ASP A 81 -23.75 18.25 -21.17
CA ASP A 81 -25.15 18.18 -21.51
C ASP A 81 -25.51 19.43 -22.38
N SER A 82 -25.85 19.20 -23.64
CA SER A 82 -26.15 20.26 -24.62
C SER A 82 -27.37 21.12 -24.26
N GLN A 83 -28.22 20.68 -23.34
CA GLN A 83 -29.40 21.41 -22.91
C GLN A 83 -29.14 22.42 -21.79
N LEU A 84 -28.11 22.21 -20.98
CA LEU A 84 -27.86 23.06 -19.79
C LEU A 84 -27.42 24.47 -20.15
N ALA A 85 -26.61 24.67 -21.18
CA ALA A 85 -26.14 25.99 -21.57
C ALA A 85 -27.29 26.90 -22.08
N PRO A 86 -28.19 26.44 -22.98
CA PRO A 86 -29.39 27.21 -23.36
C PRO A 86 -30.34 27.48 -22.19
N GLN A 87 -30.51 26.50 -21.28
CA GLN A 87 -31.35 26.67 -20.11
C GLN A 87 -30.79 27.75 -19.16
N ILE A 88 -29.48 27.78 -18.91
CA ILE A 88 -28.82 28.85 -18.15
C ILE A 88 -29.02 30.20 -18.83
N GLY A 89 -28.90 30.25 -20.16
CA GLY A 89 -29.17 31.46 -20.96
C GLY A 89 -30.60 32.00 -20.76
N SER A 90 -31.61 31.12 -20.81
CA SER A 90 -33.00 31.46 -20.55
C SER A 90 -33.21 32.01 -19.13
N LEU A 91 -32.64 31.35 -18.12
CA LEU A 91 -32.72 31.80 -16.72
C LEU A 91 -32.02 33.13 -16.48
N ASN A 92 -30.90 33.41 -17.17
CA ASN A 92 -30.24 34.71 -17.13
C ASN A 92 -31.15 35.83 -17.69
N ALA A 93 -31.85 35.58 -18.82
CA ALA A 93 -32.78 36.53 -19.42
C ALA A 93 -33.99 36.80 -18.49
N GLN A 94 -34.54 35.76 -17.87
CA GLN A 94 -35.62 35.89 -16.89
C GLN A 94 -35.17 36.70 -15.66
N LEU A 95 -33.98 36.41 -15.11
CA LEU A 95 -33.43 37.16 -13.98
C LEU A 95 -33.23 38.64 -14.33
N ALA A 96 -32.73 38.94 -15.53
CA ALA A 96 -32.56 40.31 -16.00
C ALA A 96 -33.89 41.05 -16.11
N ALA A 97 -34.94 40.40 -16.64
CA ALA A 97 -36.28 41.00 -16.76
C ALA A 97 -36.90 41.35 -15.38
N VAL A 98 -36.84 40.39 -14.42
CA VAL A 98 -37.38 40.64 -13.06
C VAL A 98 -36.53 41.69 -12.31
N SER A 99 -35.22 41.70 -12.52
CA SER A 99 -34.31 42.72 -11.93
C SER A 99 -34.66 44.12 -12.45
N ALA A 100 -34.99 44.28 -13.73
CA ALA A 100 -35.41 45.57 -14.31
C ALA A 100 -36.75 46.03 -13.70
N GLN A 101 -37.69 45.09 -13.46
CA GLN A 101 -38.95 45.41 -12.77
C GLN A 101 -38.73 45.87 -11.32
N LEU A 102 -37.78 45.25 -10.62
CA LEU A 102 -37.40 45.67 -9.27
C LEU A 102 -36.82 47.08 -9.26
N GLU A 103 -35.92 47.41 -10.19
CA GLU A 103 -35.34 48.74 -10.29
C GLU A 103 -36.43 49.80 -10.59
N GLN A 104 -37.38 49.49 -11.47
CA GLN A 104 -38.53 50.36 -11.72
C GLN A 104 -39.39 50.58 -10.46
N ALA A 105 -39.72 49.48 -9.74
CA ALA A 105 -40.50 49.56 -8.49
C ALA A 105 -39.77 50.40 -7.40
N ARG A 106 -38.45 50.26 -7.30
CA ARG A 106 -37.61 51.05 -6.39
C ARG A 106 -37.63 52.55 -6.75
N ALA A 107 -37.54 52.85 -8.03
CA ALA A 107 -37.61 54.22 -8.51
C ALA A 107 -39.02 54.87 -8.22
N ASP A 108 -40.09 54.10 -8.39
CA ASP A 108 -41.42 54.52 -8.07
C ASP A 108 -41.65 54.70 -6.57
N LEU A 109 -41.18 53.78 -5.73
CA LEU A 109 -41.20 53.92 -4.28
C LEU A 109 -40.46 55.20 -3.83
N ALA A 110 -39.23 55.42 -4.35
CA ALA A 110 -38.45 56.62 -4.02
C ALA A 110 -39.19 57.94 -4.44
N ARG A 111 -39.98 57.90 -5.53
CA ARG A 111 -40.81 59.00 -5.96
C ARG A 111 -41.99 59.21 -5.02
N ASP A 112 -42.74 58.15 -4.71
CA ASP A 112 -43.92 58.22 -3.86
C ASP A 112 -43.53 58.58 -2.41
N GLN A 113 -42.37 58.18 -1.90
CA GLN A 113 -41.84 58.59 -0.61
C GLN A 113 -41.61 60.11 -0.53
N ARG A 114 -41.00 60.73 -1.55
CA ARG A 114 -40.79 62.19 -1.63
C ARG A 114 -42.09 62.97 -1.74
N LEU A 115 -43.12 62.42 -2.41
CA LEU A 115 -44.46 63.03 -2.52
C LEU A 115 -45.23 62.93 -1.20
N TYR A 116 -45.11 61.81 -0.47
CA TYR A 116 -45.72 61.62 0.85
C TYR A 116 -45.12 62.58 1.89
N GLU A 117 -43.82 62.77 1.92
CA GLU A 117 -43.15 63.75 2.77
C GLU A 117 -43.64 65.19 2.56
N ARG A 118 -44.20 65.53 1.33
CA ARG A 118 -44.78 66.77 0.98
C ARG A 118 -46.30 66.80 1.18
N GLY A 119 -46.93 65.76 1.67
CA GLY A 119 -48.38 65.67 1.85
C GLY A 119 -49.15 65.49 0.59
N LEU A 120 -48.54 65.10 -0.54
CA LEU A 120 -49.19 65.06 -1.88
C LEU A 120 -49.79 63.68 -2.23
N VAL A 121 -49.49 62.61 -1.45
CA VAL A 121 -50.08 61.28 -1.66
C VAL A 121 -50.46 60.67 -0.31
N ALA A 122 -51.43 59.72 -0.35
CA ALA A 122 -51.92 59.02 0.82
C ALA A 122 -50.92 57.93 1.26
N GLU A 123 -50.84 57.61 2.58
CA GLU A 123 -50.05 56.60 3.16
C GLU A 123 -50.22 55.17 2.51
N ALA A 124 -51.49 54.85 2.22
CA ALA A 124 -51.83 53.60 1.54
C ALA A 124 -51.15 53.44 0.16
N ARG A 125 -50.82 54.53 -0.56
CA ARG A 125 -50.08 54.49 -1.80
C ARG A 125 -48.57 54.17 -1.56
N LEU A 126 -47.99 54.76 -0.53
CA LEU A 126 -46.63 54.49 -0.13
C LEU A 126 -46.47 53.01 0.29
N GLU A 127 -47.41 52.52 1.10
CA GLU A 127 -47.41 51.11 1.52
C GLU A 127 -47.54 50.12 0.33
N ALA A 128 -48.41 50.45 -0.64
CA ALA A 128 -48.53 49.65 -1.87
C ALA A 128 -47.25 49.64 -2.68
N ALA A 129 -46.50 50.76 -2.78
CA ALA A 129 -45.20 50.81 -3.44
C ALA A 129 -44.14 50.03 -2.72
N ARG A 130 -44.14 50.03 -1.37
CA ARG A 130 -43.27 49.21 -0.55
C ARG A 130 -43.51 47.72 -0.78
N THR A 131 -44.72 47.27 -0.70
CA THR A 131 -45.15 45.92 -0.97
C THR A 131 -44.71 45.44 -2.36
N GLN A 132 -44.84 46.33 -3.37
CA GLN A 132 -44.44 46.00 -4.74
C GLN A 132 -42.93 45.77 -4.86
N VAL A 133 -42.09 46.56 -4.17
CA VAL A 133 -40.65 46.35 -4.10
C VAL A 133 -40.36 45.02 -3.45
N GLU A 134 -40.97 44.70 -2.31
CA GLU A 134 -40.80 43.44 -1.59
C GLU A 134 -41.18 42.23 -2.47
N VAL A 135 -42.29 42.31 -3.22
CA VAL A 135 -42.70 41.26 -4.16
C VAL A 135 -41.61 41.00 -5.21
N PHE A 136 -41.08 42.07 -5.84
CA PHE A 136 -40.05 41.91 -6.86
C PHE A 136 -38.69 41.44 -6.27
N GLU A 137 -38.33 41.85 -5.03
CA GLU A 137 -37.15 41.34 -4.33
C GLU A 137 -37.26 39.83 -4.13
N ASN A 138 -38.42 39.35 -3.69
CA ASN A 138 -38.69 37.93 -3.54
C ASN A 138 -38.63 37.18 -4.89
N GLN A 139 -39.16 37.79 -5.98
CA GLN A 139 -39.08 37.19 -7.32
C GLN A 139 -37.65 37.13 -7.86
N VAL A 140 -36.84 38.17 -7.66
CA VAL A 140 -35.42 38.18 -8.01
C VAL A 140 -34.67 37.07 -7.23
N SER A 141 -34.95 36.95 -5.93
CA SER A 141 -34.38 35.89 -5.10
C SER A 141 -34.71 34.49 -5.64
N ALA A 142 -35.99 34.24 -5.95
CA ALA A 142 -36.43 32.96 -6.53
C ALA A 142 -35.77 32.67 -7.88
N ALA A 143 -35.69 33.67 -8.79
CA ALA A 143 -35.00 33.49 -10.08
C ALA A 143 -33.52 33.22 -9.93
N ARG A 144 -32.82 33.84 -8.96
CA ARG A 144 -31.44 33.57 -8.63
C ARG A 144 -31.23 32.13 -8.14
N GLN A 145 -32.10 31.65 -7.24
CA GLN A 145 -32.07 30.28 -6.75
C GLN A 145 -32.25 29.27 -7.88
N GLN A 146 -33.22 29.49 -8.74
CA GLN A 146 -33.47 28.60 -9.89
C GLN A 146 -32.25 28.52 -10.82
N ARG A 147 -31.62 29.67 -11.11
CA ARG A 147 -30.38 29.72 -11.90
C ARG A 147 -29.24 28.98 -11.19
N ALA A 148 -29.06 29.17 -9.88
CA ALA A 148 -28.00 28.56 -9.10
C ALA A 148 -28.08 27.03 -9.15
N VAL A 149 -29.27 26.43 -9.05
CA VAL A 149 -29.46 24.98 -9.18
C VAL A 149 -29.03 24.49 -10.55
N THR A 150 -29.37 25.16 -11.64
CA THR A 150 -29.01 24.74 -13.00
C THR A 150 -27.50 24.90 -13.24
N VAL A 151 -26.88 25.98 -12.73
CA VAL A 151 -25.41 26.16 -12.78
C VAL A 151 -24.68 25.09 -11.97
N GLN A 152 -25.21 24.73 -10.79
CA GLN A 152 -24.63 23.65 -10.00
C GLN A 152 -24.69 22.32 -10.76
N ARG A 153 -25.83 22.01 -11.38
CA ARG A 153 -25.95 20.80 -12.21
C ARG A 153 -24.97 20.81 -13.37
N SER A 154 -24.69 21.97 -13.99
CA SER A 154 -23.67 22.06 -15.06
C SER A 154 -22.26 21.73 -14.56
N ARG A 155 -21.94 22.10 -13.30
CA ARG A 155 -20.61 21.73 -12.68
C ARG A 155 -20.50 20.26 -12.36
N GLU A 156 -21.60 19.54 -12.23
CA GLU A 156 -21.60 18.09 -12.06
C GLU A 156 -21.12 17.33 -13.32
N GLY A 157 -20.97 18.04 -14.44
CA GLY A 157 -20.33 17.55 -15.66
C GLY A 157 -18.83 17.32 -15.50
N ASP A 158 -18.17 18.00 -14.57
CA ASP A 158 -16.78 17.75 -14.26
C ASP A 158 -16.67 16.44 -13.46
N VAL A 159 -16.03 15.43 -14.05
CA VAL A 159 -15.76 14.15 -13.40
C VAL A 159 -14.41 14.26 -12.69
N LEU A 160 -14.46 14.25 -11.37
CA LEU A 160 -13.29 14.45 -10.52
C LEU A 160 -12.70 13.12 -10.05
N ALA A 161 -11.38 13.08 -9.85
CA ALA A 161 -10.70 11.99 -9.19
C ALA A 161 -11.17 11.88 -7.72
N PRO A 162 -11.69 10.72 -7.29
CA PRO A 162 -12.15 10.54 -5.91
C PRO A 162 -11.01 10.41 -4.90
N ALA A 163 -9.82 10.02 -5.36
CA ALA A 163 -8.61 9.85 -4.55
C ALA A 163 -7.35 10.13 -5.37
N THR A 164 -6.25 10.42 -4.69
CA THR A 164 -4.91 10.47 -5.30
C THR A 164 -4.43 9.06 -5.60
N GLY A 165 -3.82 8.86 -6.78
CA GLY A 165 -3.33 7.55 -7.20
C GLY A 165 -3.00 7.47 -8.68
N VAL A 166 -2.92 6.26 -9.21
CA VAL A 166 -2.61 5.96 -10.61
C VAL A 166 -3.86 5.45 -11.32
N VAL A 167 -4.12 5.96 -12.52
CA VAL A 167 -5.23 5.53 -13.38
C VAL A 167 -4.95 4.15 -13.95
N LEU A 168 -5.75 3.15 -13.57
CA LEU A 168 -5.62 1.77 -14.04
C LEU A 168 -6.30 1.52 -15.36
N SER A 169 -7.48 2.12 -15.57
CA SER A 169 -8.24 1.97 -16.81
C SER A 169 -9.14 3.18 -17.09
N VAL A 170 -9.34 3.46 -18.38
CA VAL A 170 -10.24 4.51 -18.88
C VAL A 170 -11.13 3.90 -19.97
N PRO A 171 -12.27 3.25 -19.63
CA PRO A 171 -13.11 2.49 -20.55
C PRO A 171 -13.92 3.37 -21.53
N VAL A 172 -13.71 4.68 -21.52
CA VAL A 172 -14.46 5.66 -22.32
C VAL A 172 -13.54 6.49 -23.20
N THR A 173 -14.10 7.10 -24.25
CA THR A 173 -13.33 7.97 -25.14
C THR A 173 -14.03 9.32 -25.31
N ALA A 174 -13.30 10.37 -25.67
CA ALA A 174 -13.88 11.66 -26.01
C ALA A 174 -14.91 11.50 -27.16
N GLY A 175 -16.06 12.14 -27.03
CA GLY A 175 -17.20 12.03 -27.97
C GLY A 175 -18.18 10.89 -27.63
N SER A 176 -17.90 9.97 -26.71
CA SER A 176 -18.87 8.96 -26.28
C SER A 176 -19.96 9.55 -25.41
N VAL A 177 -21.16 8.95 -25.47
CA VAL A 177 -22.31 9.33 -24.64
C VAL A 177 -22.26 8.48 -23.37
N VAL A 178 -22.39 9.15 -22.20
CA VAL A 178 -22.38 8.51 -20.89
C VAL A 178 -23.64 8.78 -20.11
N MET A 179 -23.96 7.85 -19.20
CA MET A 179 -25.10 7.94 -18.30
C MET A 179 -24.63 8.16 -16.83
N PRO A 180 -25.50 8.71 -15.96
CA PRO A 180 -25.18 8.83 -14.55
C PRO A 180 -24.82 7.47 -13.91
N GLY A 181 -23.69 7.42 -13.20
CA GLY A 181 -23.17 6.21 -12.60
C GLY A 181 -22.21 5.41 -13.48
N GLU A 182 -22.06 5.74 -14.77
CA GLU A 182 -21.12 5.09 -15.67
C GLU A 182 -19.67 5.39 -15.26
N GLN A 183 -18.83 4.36 -15.32
CA GLN A 183 -17.42 4.45 -14.97
C GLN A 183 -16.63 5.20 -16.05
N ILE A 184 -15.90 6.24 -15.65
CA ILE A 184 -15.05 7.05 -16.51
C ILE A 184 -13.59 6.64 -16.36
N ALA A 185 -13.14 6.42 -15.11
CA ALA A 185 -11.80 5.97 -14.83
C ALA A 185 -11.78 5.10 -13.57
N GLU A 186 -10.81 4.21 -13.49
CA GLU A 186 -10.47 3.41 -12.33
C GLU A 186 -9.11 3.85 -11.79
N ILE A 187 -9.05 4.15 -10.49
CA ILE A 187 -7.87 4.74 -9.85
C ILE A 187 -7.44 3.85 -8.70
N ALA A 188 -6.20 3.36 -8.74
CA ALA A 188 -5.55 2.69 -7.63
C ALA A 188 -4.94 3.75 -6.71
N THR A 189 -5.24 3.68 -5.41
CA THR A 189 -4.57 4.53 -4.42
C THR A 189 -3.13 4.06 -4.20
N ASP A 190 -2.27 4.95 -3.69
CA ASP A 190 -0.82 4.71 -3.51
C ASP A 190 -0.48 3.68 -2.41
N LEU A 191 -1.46 3.04 -1.82
CA LEU A 191 -1.27 1.98 -0.83
C LEU A 191 -1.27 0.62 -1.51
N TYR A 192 -0.07 0.06 -1.74
CA TYR A 192 0.10 -1.25 -2.34
C TYR A 192 0.32 -2.33 -1.29
N VAL A 193 -0.22 -3.50 -1.56
CA VAL A 193 -0.02 -4.71 -0.75
C VAL A 193 0.27 -5.90 -1.66
N LEU A 194 0.99 -6.85 -1.11
CA LEU A 194 1.11 -8.17 -1.70
C LEU A 194 -0.03 -9.04 -1.19
N ARG A 195 -0.98 -9.34 -2.06
CA ARG A 195 -2.07 -10.27 -1.75
C ARG A 195 -1.63 -11.70 -1.98
N LEU A 196 -1.44 -12.43 -0.88
CA LEU A 196 -1.03 -13.81 -0.85
C LEU A 196 -2.26 -14.71 -0.93
N SER A 197 -2.11 -15.83 -1.65
CA SER A 197 -3.12 -16.87 -1.74
C SER A 197 -2.58 -18.16 -1.13
N LEU A 198 -2.94 -18.43 0.13
CA LEU A 198 -2.40 -19.51 0.96
C LEU A 198 -3.32 -20.73 0.93
N PRO A 199 -2.81 -21.94 0.65
CA PRO A 199 -3.61 -23.16 0.88
C PRO A 199 -4.05 -23.25 2.35
N GLU A 200 -5.28 -23.69 2.60
CA GLU A 200 -5.88 -23.76 3.96
C GLU A 200 -4.98 -24.45 4.98
N ARG A 201 -4.31 -25.56 4.57
CA ARG A 201 -3.39 -26.32 5.45
C ARG A 201 -2.23 -25.50 5.99
N HIS A 202 -1.78 -24.45 5.27
CA HIS A 202 -0.69 -23.56 5.65
C HIS A 202 -1.17 -22.27 6.32
N ALA A 203 -2.40 -21.84 5.99
CA ALA A 203 -2.95 -20.58 6.49
C ALA A 203 -3.14 -20.56 8.01
N ARG A 204 -3.32 -21.71 8.66
CA ARG A 204 -3.48 -21.83 10.12
C ARG A 204 -2.24 -21.42 10.92
N PHE A 205 -1.08 -21.40 10.28
CA PHE A 205 0.20 -21.02 10.89
C PHE A 205 0.60 -19.59 10.60
N VAL A 206 -0.05 -18.94 9.64
CA VAL A 206 0.25 -17.56 9.24
C VAL A 206 -0.55 -16.59 10.10
N ARG A 207 0.14 -15.61 10.70
CA ARG A 207 -0.44 -14.61 11.59
C ARG A 207 -0.06 -13.21 11.15
N GLU A 208 -0.81 -12.23 11.62
CA GLU A 208 -0.45 -10.82 11.48
C GLU A 208 0.88 -10.55 12.18
N GLY A 209 1.77 -9.82 11.52
CA GLY A 209 3.13 -9.55 11.96
C GLY A 209 4.18 -10.57 11.52
N ASP A 210 3.78 -11.73 10.95
CA ASP A 210 4.74 -12.71 10.46
C ASP A 210 5.58 -12.13 9.31
N PRO A 211 6.89 -12.42 9.28
CA PRO A 211 7.76 -11.97 8.21
C PRO A 211 7.46 -12.73 6.90
N VAL A 212 7.54 -11.99 5.80
CA VAL A 212 7.49 -12.52 4.44
C VAL A 212 8.76 -12.10 3.71
N GLN A 213 9.28 -12.97 2.85
CA GLN A 213 10.47 -12.70 2.06
C GLN A 213 10.15 -12.89 0.58
N LEU A 214 10.42 -11.88 -0.24
CA LEU A 214 10.25 -11.95 -1.68
C LEU A 214 11.40 -12.74 -2.30
N GLU A 215 11.08 -13.66 -3.21
CA GLU A 215 12.06 -14.35 -4.05
C GLU A 215 12.26 -13.59 -5.36
N GLY A 216 13.48 -13.17 -5.62
CA GLY A 216 13.87 -12.52 -6.87
C GLY A 216 13.64 -11.00 -6.86
N GLY A 217 14.67 -10.24 -7.15
CA GLY A 217 14.71 -8.78 -7.06
C GLY A 217 13.89 -8.00 -8.10
N ALA A 218 12.70 -8.48 -8.48
CA ALA A 218 11.87 -7.86 -9.51
C ALA A 218 11.11 -6.62 -9.02
N LEU A 219 10.98 -6.41 -7.70
CA LEU A 219 10.15 -5.34 -7.12
C LEU A 219 10.91 -4.30 -6.29
N THR A 220 12.23 -4.44 -6.12
CA THR A 220 13.04 -3.42 -5.46
C THR A 220 14.04 -2.84 -6.42
N GLU A 221 14.20 -1.50 -6.43
CA GLU A 221 15.16 -0.79 -7.29
C GLU A 221 16.60 -1.31 -7.11
N ASP A 222 16.94 -1.89 -5.95
CA ASP A 222 18.28 -2.38 -5.62
C ASP A 222 18.51 -3.88 -5.86
N GLY A 223 17.53 -4.63 -6.35
CA GLY A 223 17.68 -6.08 -6.62
C GLY A 223 17.92 -6.94 -5.38
N LEU A 224 17.75 -6.40 -4.18
CA LEU A 224 17.85 -7.13 -2.91
C LEU A 224 16.54 -7.84 -2.60
N ALA A 225 16.63 -9.00 -1.92
CA ALA A 225 15.46 -9.71 -1.44
C ALA A 225 14.69 -8.81 -0.45
N ALA A 226 13.56 -8.27 -0.90
CA ALA A 226 12.74 -7.43 -0.04
C ALA A 226 12.07 -8.29 1.03
N THR A 227 12.05 -7.78 2.24
CA THR A 227 11.34 -8.36 3.37
C THR A 227 10.12 -7.50 3.69
N GLY A 228 9.05 -8.15 4.11
CA GLY A 228 7.83 -7.47 4.54
C GLY A 228 7.19 -8.20 5.70
N THR A 229 6.02 -7.75 6.08
CA THR A 229 5.24 -8.35 7.18
C THR A 229 3.80 -8.57 6.75
N ILE A 230 3.18 -9.64 7.25
CA ILE A 230 1.75 -9.89 7.10
C ILE A 230 1.01 -8.77 7.85
N ARG A 231 0.24 -7.99 7.11
CA ARG A 231 -0.61 -6.93 7.67
C ARG A 231 -1.94 -7.47 8.18
N GLN A 232 -2.53 -8.40 7.41
CA GLN A 232 -3.86 -8.91 7.70
C GLN A 232 -4.06 -10.30 7.09
N VAL A 233 -4.74 -11.18 7.83
CA VAL A 233 -5.20 -12.48 7.34
C VAL A 233 -6.72 -12.46 7.30
N TYR A 234 -7.30 -12.72 6.12
CA TYR A 234 -8.76 -12.69 5.96
C TYR A 234 -9.37 -14.01 6.46
N PRO A 235 -10.36 -13.97 7.37
CA PRO A 235 -10.94 -15.18 7.98
C PRO A 235 -11.95 -15.89 7.05
N ARG A 236 -11.71 -15.89 5.74
CA ARG A 236 -12.58 -16.53 4.74
C ARG A 236 -11.78 -17.52 3.91
N ILE A 237 -12.33 -18.72 3.76
CA ILE A 237 -11.78 -19.75 2.87
C ILE A 237 -12.58 -19.71 1.57
N GLU A 238 -11.90 -19.45 0.46
CA GLU A 238 -12.47 -19.47 -0.88
C GLU A 238 -11.68 -20.47 -1.73
N ALA A 239 -12.39 -21.44 -2.32
CA ALA A 239 -11.78 -22.52 -3.13
C ALA A 239 -10.60 -23.24 -2.43
N GLY A 240 -10.69 -23.48 -1.09
CA GLY A 240 -9.63 -24.13 -0.30
C GLY A 240 -8.39 -23.25 -0.05
N ARG A 241 -8.53 -21.93 -0.19
CA ARG A 241 -7.45 -20.94 0.01
C ARG A 241 -7.89 -19.84 0.95
N VAL A 242 -6.92 -19.32 1.70
CA VAL A 242 -7.06 -18.16 2.57
C VAL A 242 -6.26 -17.02 1.94
N THR A 243 -6.83 -15.83 1.96
CA THR A 243 -6.16 -14.61 1.51
C THR A 243 -5.47 -13.93 2.69
N ALA A 244 -4.26 -13.43 2.47
CA ALA A 244 -3.57 -12.56 3.41
C ALA A 244 -2.91 -11.42 2.63
N ASP A 245 -2.87 -10.24 3.24
CA ASP A 245 -2.19 -9.08 2.69
C ASP A 245 -0.89 -8.84 3.47
N ALA A 246 0.22 -8.66 2.75
CA ALA A 246 1.51 -8.28 3.31
C ALA A 246 1.93 -6.90 2.82
N VAL A 247 2.57 -6.14 3.69
CA VAL A 247 3.20 -4.85 3.35
C VAL A 247 4.69 -5.09 3.19
N VAL A 248 5.24 -4.58 2.10
CA VAL A 248 6.67 -4.63 1.79
C VAL A 248 7.11 -3.20 1.49
N GLU A 249 8.21 -2.76 2.10
CA GLU A 249 8.79 -1.46 1.81
C GLU A 249 9.41 -1.46 0.40
N GLY A 250 9.20 -0.38 -0.36
CA GLY A 250 9.77 -0.24 -1.70
C GLY A 250 9.02 -1.02 -2.80
N LEU A 251 7.77 -1.43 -2.58
CA LEU A 251 6.89 -1.85 -3.67
C LEU A 251 6.70 -0.65 -4.61
N GLY A 252 7.36 -0.69 -5.76
CA GLY A 252 7.21 0.35 -6.79
C GLY A 252 5.79 0.38 -7.34
N ASP A 253 5.35 1.57 -7.75
CA ASP A 253 3.98 1.87 -8.20
C ASP A 253 3.62 1.24 -9.56
N PHE A 254 4.53 0.47 -10.17
CA PHE A 254 4.49 0.29 -11.61
C PHE A 254 3.60 -0.86 -12.11
N PHE A 255 3.33 -1.90 -11.33
CA PHE A 255 2.63 -3.08 -11.87
C PHE A 255 1.59 -3.66 -10.92
N VAL A 256 0.45 -2.99 -10.82
CA VAL A 256 -0.73 -3.59 -10.19
C VAL A 256 -1.13 -4.83 -10.99
N GLY A 257 -1.24 -5.97 -10.30
CA GLY A 257 -1.53 -7.25 -10.94
C GLY A 257 -0.29 -8.14 -11.16
N GLU A 258 0.92 -7.65 -10.92
CA GLU A 258 2.14 -8.45 -11.02
C GLU A 258 2.14 -9.61 -10.02
N ARG A 259 2.57 -10.78 -10.48
CA ARG A 259 2.66 -12.00 -9.66
C ARG A 259 4.10 -12.23 -9.23
N VAL A 260 4.30 -12.29 -7.94
CA VAL A 260 5.59 -12.53 -7.32
C VAL A 260 5.57 -13.77 -6.45
N ARG A 261 6.73 -14.39 -6.28
CA ARG A 261 6.91 -15.51 -5.37
C ARG A 261 7.39 -15.00 -4.02
N VAL A 262 6.71 -15.44 -2.97
CA VAL A 262 6.96 -15.00 -1.59
C VAL A 262 7.15 -16.22 -0.70
N GLN A 263 8.16 -16.22 0.13
CA GLN A 263 8.33 -17.21 1.19
C GLN A 263 7.58 -16.77 2.44
N VAL A 264 6.76 -17.65 2.98
CA VAL A 264 6.03 -17.47 4.23
C VAL A 264 6.35 -18.61 5.19
N ASN A 265 6.34 -18.32 6.47
CA ASN A 265 6.45 -19.32 7.52
C ASN A 265 5.15 -20.11 7.60
N THR A 266 5.21 -21.44 7.51
CA THR A 266 4.01 -22.29 7.40
C THR A 266 3.87 -23.32 8.47
N ASP A 267 4.94 -23.67 9.17
CA ASP A 267 4.91 -24.65 10.25
C ASP A 267 6.14 -24.44 11.14
N ALA A 268 6.04 -24.88 12.38
CA ALA A 268 7.15 -24.94 13.30
C ALA A 268 7.26 -26.38 13.84
N ARG A 269 8.41 -27.00 13.64
CA ARG A 269 8.69 -28.35 14.13
C ARG A 269 9.99 -28.39 14.90
N ARG A 270 10.15 -29.35 15.77
CA ARG A 270 11.41 -29.59 16.45
C ARG A 270 12.33 -30.41 15.58
N GLY A 271 13.60 -30.05 15.56
CA GLY A 271 14.63 -30.75 14.83
C GLY A 271 16.02 -30.39 15.37
N ILE A 272 17.02 -31.12 14.92
CA ILE A 272 18.42 -30.90 15.29
C ILE A 272 19.05 -29.99 14.24
N VAL A 273 19.66 -28.89 14.70
CA VAL A 273 20.36 -27.93 13.84
C VAL A 273 21.78 -27.75 14.36
N ILE A 274 22.80 -27.99 13.49
CA ILE A 274 24.18 -27.85 13.85
C ILE A 274 24.93 -26.91 12.92
N PRO A 275 26.03 -26.27 13.35
CA PRO A 275 26.92 -25.50 12.48
C PRO A 275 27.48 -26.35 11.34
N VAL A 276 27.47 -25.78 10.12
CA VAL A 276 28.01 -26.47 8.92
C VAL A 276 29.50 -26.82 9.12
N ALA A 277 30.21 -26.02 9.91
CA ALA A 277 31.66 -26.25 10.21
C ALA A 277 31.95 -27.58 10.91
N LEU A 278 30.95 -28.20 11.57
CA LEU A 278 31.11 -29.49 12.26
C LEU A 278 30.88 -30.71 11.35
N ILE A 279 30.57 -30.48 10.07
CA ILE A 279 30.29 -31.57 9.12
C ILE A 279 31.41 -31.70 8.13
N GLU A 280 31.93 -32.90 8.03
CA GLU A 280 32.91 -33.30 7.03
C GLU A 280 32.26 -34.22 5.99
N THR A 281 32.48 -33.90 4.70
CA THR A 281 31.99 -34.76 3.60
C THR A 281 33.11 -35.62 3.06
N ARG A 282 33.01 -36.96 3.23
CA ARG A 282 33.96 -37.93 2.71
C ARG A 282 33.26 -38.98 1.87
N TYR A 283 33.75 -39.23 0.66
CA TYR A 283 33.21 -40.24 -0.28
C TYR A 283 31.69 -40.04 -0.59
N GLY A 284 31.21 -38.81 -0.55
CA GLY A 284 29.79 -38.52 -0.79
C GLY A 284 28.84 -38.74 0.39
N LEU A 285 29.39 -39.04 1.57
CA LEU A 285 28.67 -39.13 2.83
C LEU A 285 29.12 -38.04 3.78
N ASP A 286 28.18 -37.55 4.58
CA ASP A 286 28.42 -36.53 5.58
C ASP A 286 28.64 -37.18 6.96
N TYR A 287 29.69 -36.75 7.63
CA TYR A 287 30.09 -37.23 8.93
C TYR A 287 30.15 -36.10 9.94
N VAL A 288 29.89 -36.43 11.19
CA VAL A 288 30.15 -35.59 12.35
C VAL A 288 30.88 -36.40 13.39
N SER A 289 31.80 -35.76 14.12
CA SER A 289 32.56 -36.42 15.19
C SER A 289 31.83 -36.23 16.53
N VAL A 290 31.27 -37.31 17.07
CA VAL A 290 30.56 -37.38 18.34
C VAL A 290 31.47 -37.94 19.42
N LEU A 291 31.50 -37.29 20.60
CA LEU A 291 32.21 -37.83 21.78
C LEU A 291 31.40 -38.95 22.42
N ASP A 292 32.06 -40.07 22.70
CA ASP A 292 31.46 -41.13 23.51
C ASP A 292 31.58 -40.79 25.01
N GLU A 293 30.98 -41.61 25.87
CA GLU A 293 31.05 -41.47 27.34
C GLU A 293 32.48 -41.53 27.90
N ALA A 294 33.43 -42.10 27.16
CA ALA A 294 34.82 -42.17 27.52
C ALA A 294 35.67 -41.00 27.00
N GLY A 295 35.06 -40.06 26.26
CA GLY A 295 35.70 -38.87 25.70
C GLY A 295 36.45 -39.13 24.38
N HIS A 296 36.23 -40.28 23.70
CA HIS A 296 36.80 -40.56 22.40
C HIS A 296 35.86 -40.06 21.28
N ALA A 297 36.44 -39.44 20.25
CA ALA A 297 35.69 -39.02 19.08
C ALA A 297 35.36 -40.21 18.18
N ARG A 298 34.08 -40.32 17.77
CA ARG A 298 33.59 -41.35 16.86
C ARG A 298 32.86 -40.68 15.70
N ASP A 299 33.21 -41.03 14.47
CA ASP A 299 32.52 -40.54 13.28
C ASP A 299 31.14 -41.20 13.12
N VAL A 300 30.11 -40.37 12.99
CA VAL A 300 28.73 -40.78 12.78
C VAL A 300 28.28 -40.22 11.43
N VAL A 301 27.70 -41.08 10.60
CA VAL A 301 27.09 -40.66 9.33
C VAL A 301 25.81 -39.94 9.63
N VAL A 302 25.63 -38.74 9.04
CA VAL A 302 24.46 -37.93 9.20
C VAL A 302 23.77 -37.64 7.85
N GLN A 303 22.45 -37.43 7.90
CA GLN A 303 21.68 -36.98 6.74
C GLN A 303 21.34 -35.51 6.91
N ARG A 304 21.80 -34.66 5.97
CA ARG A 304 21.50 -33.25 5.97
C ARG A 304 20.07 -32.99 5.49
N GLY A 305 19.44 -32.02 6.12
CA GLY A 305 18.18 -31.40 5.72
C GLY A 305 18.37 -30.01 5.11
N GLY A 306 17.46 -29.10 5.42
CA GLY A 306 17.47 -27.71 4.96
C GLY A 306 18.57 -26.87 5.62
N ARG A 307 19.06 -25.85 4.91
CA ARG A 307 19.94 -24.82 5.50
C ARG A 307 19.13 -23.93 6.42
N GLN A 308 19.74 -23.54 7.54
CA GLN A 308 19.19 -22.63 8.53
C GLN A 308 20.20 -21.53 8.83
N GLU A 309 19.74 -20.38 9.26
CA GLU A 309 20.59 -19.32 9.79
C GLU A 309 20.60 -19.42 11.31
N GLY A 310 21.79 -19.41 11.90
CA GLY A 310 21.93 -19.38 13.35
C GLY A 310 21.73 -17.98 13.93
N PRO A 311 21.66 -17.86 15.28
CA PRO A 311 21.39 -16.59 15.98
C PRO A 311 22.39 -15.46 15.68
N GLU A 312 23.64 -15.80 15.36
CA GLU A 312 24.72 -14.86 15.03
C GLU A 312 24.99 -14.75 13.51
N GLY A 313 24.07 -15.29 12.67
CA GLY A 313 24.23 -15.30 11.23
C GLY A 313 25.16 -16.42 10.70
N GLU A 314 25.60 -17.34 11.57
CA GLU A 314 26.38 -18.49 11.15
C GLU A 314 25.53 -19.48 10.33
N ALA A 315 26.16 -20.07 9.31
CA ALA A 315 25.50 -21.08 8.50
C ALA A 315 25.30 -22.37 9.30
N ARG A 316 24.04 -22.75 9.49
CA ARG A 316 23.64 -24.01 10.12
C ARG A 316 22.90 -24.90 9.13
N VAL A 317 22.83 -26.18 9.46
CA VAL A 317 22.07 -27.15 8.67
C VAL A 317 21.30 -28.08 9.61
N GLU A 318 20.10 -28.40 9.20
CA GLU A 318 19.28 -29.39 9.86
C GLU A 318 19.87 -30.80 9.66
N ILE A 319 19.79 -31.62 10.69
CA ILE A 319 20.12 -33.03 10.61
C ILE A 319 18.86 -33.87 10.76
N LEU A 320 18.55 -34.64 9.72
CA LEU A 320 17.36 -35.48 9.66
C LEU A 320 17.53 -36.81 10.36
N SER A 321 18.75 -37.34 10.40
CA SER A 321 19.09 -38.61 11.08
C SER A 321 20.57 -38.68 11.38
N GLY A 322 20.92 -39.50 12.39
CA GLY A 322 22.30 -39.79 12.77
C GLY A 322 22.73 -39.19 14.11
N LEU A 323 22.01 -38.18 14.62
CA LEU A 323 22.28 -37.54 15.91
C LEU A 323 21.06 -37.67 16.85
N GLN A 324 21.36 -37.58 18.16
CA GLN A 324 20.37 -37.51 19.23
C GLN A 324 20.60 -36.26 20.08
N PRO A 325 19.52 -35.72 20.69
CA PRO A 325 19.67 -34.63 21.68
C PRO A 325 20.56 -35.07 22.83
N GLY A 326 21.56 -34.24 23.20
CA GLY A 326 22.56 -34.52 24.20
C GLY A 326 23.90 -35.03 23.65
N ASP A 327 24.00 -35.37 22.36
CA ASP A 327 25.28 -35.71 21.73
C ASP A 327 26.24 -34.50 21.81
N LEU A 328 27.50 -34.75 22.08
CA LEU A 328 28.56 -33.75 22.11
C LEU A 328 29.39 -33.84 20.84
N LEU A 329 29.40 -32.79 20.03
CA LEU A 329 30.14 -32.71 18.78
C LEU A 329 31.42 -31.97 18.95
N VAL A 330 32.48 -32.46 18.30
CA VAL A 330 33.82 -31.83 18.23
C VAL A 330 34.14 -31.54 16.77
N GLN A 331 35.06 -30.60 16.56
CA GLN A 331 35.57 -30.34 15.21
C GLN A 331 36.24 -31.60 14.65
N PRO A 332 35.96 -31.93 13.37
CA PRO A 332 36.53 -33.10 12.70
C PRO A 332 38.03 -32.99 12.47
#